data_25a56c6db241baea26ffc0476bf1a245
#
_entry.id   25a56c6db241baea26ffc0476bf1a245
#
_cell.length_a   1.000
_cell.length_b   1.000
_cell.length_c   1.000
_cell.angle_alpha   90.00
_cell.angle_beta   90.00
_cell.angle_gamma   90.00
#
_symmetry.space_group_name_H-M   'P 1'
#
loop_
_entity.id
_entity.type
_entity.pdbx_description
1 polymer ?
#
loop_
_entity_poly.entity_id
_entity_poly.type
_entity_poly.pdbx_seq_one_letter_code
_entity_poly.pdbx_strand_id
1 'polypeptide(L)'
;MKRVGILVGREKTFPEALIRNINERGGGSVAAEYIMLGGVRHDAPPLYDLVVDRISHEVPFYRATLKRLALEGTIIINNPFWWSADDKFFNYSLARKLGVAVPKTVLLPQKDYITGIVSESLRNLEFPLDWQAIVDYTGLPAIMKPFDGGGWKNVSRVNSLEELIAEYDQTGTLCMTLQEFIDFDQFVRCYCVGQEDVMIMPYDPRKPYLSGEQYVYDPNYLSPEMSVRVVHDVRTLCAALGYDLNTVEFAIKDGVPYAIDFMNPAPDAELQSVGEFYHGWVTEAVTNLVFKRLSEPTERPRYRWDAFLNPAPIRTEAVASQTEQAARTIAPKVTAEKKSTKARKSPPRSRAKEAG
;
A
#
# COMPACT_ATOMS: atom_id res chain seq x y z
N MET A 1 -11.97 -23.59 20.24
CA MET A 1 -11.23 -22.42 20.74
C MET A 1 -10.64 -21.69 19.54
N LYS A 2 -10.97 -20.42 19.37
CA LYS A 2 -10.42 -19.57 18.33
C LYS A 2 -9.03 -19.09 18.71
N ARG A 3 -8.10 -19.07 17.74
CA ARG A 3 -6.70 -18.68 17.99
C ARG A 3 -6.40 -17.35 17.29
N VAL A 4 -5.87 -16.40 18.05
CA VAL A 4 -5.44 -15.09 17.56
C VAL A 4 -3.93 -15.00 17.65
N GLY A 5 -3.27 -14.75 16.52
CA GLY A 5 -1.84 -14.57 16.47
C GLY A 5 -1.48 -13.08 16.47
N ILE A 6 -0.49 -12.69 17.26
CA ILE A 6 0.05 -11.33 17.25
C ILE A 6 1.46 -11.38 16.66
N LEU A 7 1.61 -10.76 15.49
CA LEU A 7 2.89 -10.68 14.79
C LEU A 7 3.52 -9.31 15.05
N VAL A 8 4.57 -9.29 15.85
CA VAL A 8 5.15 -8.04 16.38
C VAL A 8 6.57 -7.78 15.90
N GLY A 9 6.95 -6.52 15.93
CA GLY A 9 8.31 -6.04 15.73
C GLY A 9 8.96 -5.60 17.03
N ARG A 10 9.23 -4.29 17.15
CA ARG A 10 9.93 -3.69 18.30
C ARG A 10 9.02 -3.31 19.44
N GLU A 11 7.73 -3.34 19.22
CA GLU A 11 6.70 -2.96 20.20
C GLU A 11 6.67 -3.96 21.37
N LYS A 12 6.32 -3.46 22.54
CA LYS A 12 6.25 -4.27 23.77
C LYS A 12 4.92 -4.05 24.50
N THR A 13 4.60 -2.83 24.88
CA THR A 13 3.49 -2.55 25.79
C THR A 13 2.14 -2.76 25.14
N PHE A 14 1.98 -2.36 23.89
CA PHE A 14 0.72 -2.55 23.16
C PHE A 14 0.42 -4.04 22.88
N PRO A 15 1.33 -4.84 22.30
CA PRO A 15 1.07 -6.26 22.07
C PRO A 15 0.80 -7.06 23.36
N GLU A 16 1.52 -6.76 24.44
CA GLU A 16 1.29 -7.41 25.75
C GLU A 16 -0.09 -7.08 26.32
N ALA A 17 -0.50 -5.81 26.25
CA ALA A 17 -1.82 -5.38 26.68
C ALA A 17 -2.92 -6.00 25.82
N LEU A 18 -2.75 -6.06 24.52
CA LEU A 18 -3.70 -6.66 23.58
C LEU A 18 -3.88 -8.17 23.85
N ILE A 19 -2.79 -8.92 23.99
CA ILE A 19 -2.82 -10.36 24.30
C ILE A 19 -3.55 -10.58 25.63
N ARG A 20 -3.22 -9.83 26.68
CA ARG A 20 -3.87 -9.92 27.97
C ARG A 20 -5.37 -9.67 27.86
N ASN A 21 -5.80 -8.57 27.25
CA ASN A 21 -7.20 -8.20 27.11
C ASN A 21 -8.00 -9.25 26.32
N ILE A 22 -7.42 -9.78 25.24
CA ILE A 22 -8.07 -10.84 24.45
C ILE A 22 -8.22 -12.12 25.28
N ASN A 23 -7.20 -12.54 26.02
CA ASN A 23 -7.23 -13.75 26.81
C ASN A 23 -8.21 -13.65 28.01
N GLU A 24 -8.22 -12.52 28.71
CA GLU A 24 -9.15 -12.28 29.82
C GLU A 24 -10.59 -12.28 29.32
N ARG A 25 -10.90 -11.56 28.24
CA ARG A 25 -12.25 -11.48 27.67
C ARG A 25 -12.67 -12.77 26.98
N GLY A 26 -11.74 -13.48 26.39
CA GLY A 26 -11.97 -14.73 25.65
C GLY A 26 -12.45 -15.88 26.52
N GLY A 27 -12.15 -15.87 27.84
CA GLY A 27 -12.66 -16.85 28.79
C GLY A 27 -12.46 -18.31 28.37
N GLY A 28 -11.37 -18.62 27.68
CA GLY A 28 -11.05 -19.93 27.12
C GLY A 28 -11.70 -20.27 25.79
N SER A 29 -12.58 -19.42 25.25
CA SER A 29 -13.15 -19.58 23.90
C SER A 29 -12.29 -18.95 22.79
N VAL A 30 -11.54 -17.88 23.12
CA VAL A 30 -10.56 -17.21 22.29
C VAL A 30 -9.26 -17.11 23.03
N ALA A 31 -8.13 -17.40 22.37
CA ALA A 31 -6.80 -17.28 22.93
C ALA A 31 -5.87 -16.52 21.98
N ALA A 32 -5.14 -15.55 22.53
CA ALA A 32 -4.14 -14.77 21.82
C ALA A 32 -2.72 -15.11 22.28
N GLU A 33 -1.78 -15.16 21.36
CA GLU A 33 -0.37 -15.43 21.60
C GLU A 33 0.52 -14.75 20.55
N TYR A 34 1.81 -14.63 20.84
CA TYR A 34 2.79 -14.24 19.83
C TYR A 34 2.95 -15.32 18.76
N ILE A 35 3.02 -14.91 17.51
CA ILE A 35 3.32 -15.83 16.41
C ILE A 35 4.82 -16.10 16.35
N MET A 36 5.17 -17.39 16.34
CA MET A 36 6.54 -17.84 16.07
C MET A 36 6.60 -18.49 14.68
N LEU A 37 7.41 -17.95 13.77
CA LEU A 37 7.52 -18.40 12.40
C LEU A 37 8.95 -18.85 12.09
N GLY A 38 9.07 -20.05 11.57
CA GLY A 38 10.29 -20.59 10.95
C GLY A 38 10.12 -20.68 9.43
N GLY A 39 10.68 -21.73 8.81
CA GLY A 39 10.41 -22.02 7.40
C GLY A 39 8.92 -22.36 7.20
N VAL A 40 8.24 -21.63 6.28
CA VAL A 40 6.80 -21.78 6.05
C VAL A 40 6.55 -22.56 4.77
N ARG A 41 5.87 -23.70 4.88
CA ARG A 41 5.44 -24.49 3.72
C ARG A 41 4.17 -23.87 3.12
N HIS A 42 4.08 -23.83 1.78
CA HIS A 42 2.93 -23.26 1.09
C HIS A 42 1.64 -24.06 1.32
N ASP A 43 1.74 -25.36 1.59
CA ASP A 43 0.64 -26.31 1.79
C ASP A 43 0.33 -26.58 3.29
N ALA A 44 0.98 -25.89 4.22
CA ALA A 44 0.71 -26.08 5.63
C ALA A 44 -0.67 -25.49 6.00
N PRO A 45 -1.45 -26.16 6.87
CA PRO A 45 -2.74 -25.62 7.33
C PRO A 45 -2.53 -24.32 8.12
N PRO A 46 -3.50 -23.39 8.10
CA PRO A 46 -3.44 -22.19 8.92
C PRO A 46 -3.56 -22.57 10.40
N LEU A 47 -2.75 -21.94 11.25
CA LEU A 47 -2.75 -22.17 12.69
C LEU A 47 -3.62 -21.18 13.48
N TYR A 48 -4.00 -20.08 12.84
CA TYR A 48 -4.73 -18.96 13.46
C TYR A 48 -6.00 -18.64 12.68
N ASP A 49 -7.06 -18.31 13.42
CA ASP A 49 -8.31 -17.80 12.86
C ASP A 49 -8.17 -16.31 12.47
N LEU A 50 -7.38 -15.56 13.26
CA LEU A 50 -7.10 -14.15 13.05
C LEU A 50 -5.64 -13.82 13.40
N VAL A 51 -5.04 -12.92 12.65
CA VAL A 51 -3.71 -12.36 12.94
C VAL A 51 -3.77 -10.85 12.98
N VAL A 52 -3.21 -10.27 14.04
CA VAL A 52 -2.92 -8.82 14.10
C VAL A 52 -1.46 -8.63 13.69
N ASP A 53 -1.27 -7.91 12.59
CA ASP A 53 0.05 -7.64 12.00
C ASP A 53 0.58 -6.28 12.43
N ARG A 54 1.81 -6.30 12.99
CA ARG A 54 2.49 -5.09 13.47
C ARG A 54 3.87 -4.88 12.85
N ILE A 55 4.29 -5.71 11.88
CA ILE A 55 5.69 -5.68 11.40
C ILE A 55 5.86 -6.07 9.93
N SER A 56 4.89 -6.70 9.28
CA SER A 56 5.12 -7.27 7.96
C SER A 56 5.38 -6.22 6.87
N HIS A 57 5.08 -4.95 7.12
CA HIS A 57 5.43 -3.83 6.26
C HIS A 57 6.96 -3.62 6.16
N GLU A 58 7.72 -3.99 7.19
CA GLU A 58 9.19 -3.95 7.19
C GLU A 58 9.84 -5.27 6.72
N VAL A 59 9.14 -6.42 6.90
CA VAL A 59 9.75 -7.74 6.74
C VAL A 59 9.03 -8.56 5.65
N PRO A 60 9.61 -8.66 4.44
CA PRO A 60 8.99 -9.38 3.31
C PRO A 60 8.62 -10.83 3.59
N PHE A 61 9.40 -11.55 4.43
CA PHE A 61 9.10 -12.92 4.84
C PHE A 61 7.74 -13.01 5.58
N TYR A 62 7.49 -12.09 6.50
CA TYR A 62 6.23 -12.03 7.22
C TYR A 62 5.07 -11.65 6.29
N ARG A 63 5.26 -10.65 5.43
CA ARG A 63 4.25 -10.24 4.46
C ARG A 63 3.85 -11.37 3.51
N ALA A 64 4.82 -12.13 2.99
CA ALA A 64 4.55 -13.30 2.15
C ALA A 64 3.76 -14.38 2.91
N THR A 65 4.13 -14.63 4.16
CA THR A 65 3.42 -15.56 5.05
C THR A 65 1.99 -15.13 5.30
N LEU A 66 1.75 -13.85 5.62
CA LEU A 66 0.40 -13.33 5.86
C LEU A 66 -0.48 -13.38 4.61
N LYS A 67 0.09 -13.10 3.43
CA LYS A 67 -0.65 -13.26 2.16
C LYS A 67 -1.12 -14.70 1.95
N ARG A 68 -0.27 -15.68 2.27
CA ARG A 68 -0.65 -17.09 2.23
C ARG A 68 -1.75 -17.40 3.25
N LEU A 69 -1.60 -16.96 4.50
CA LEU A 69 -2.62 -17.18 5.54
C LEU A 69 -3.97 -16.57 5.17
N ALA A 70 -3.97 -15.36 4.59
CA ALA A 70 -5.19 -14.73 4.09
C ALA A 70 -5.87 -15.55 2.96
N LEU A 71 -5.08 -16.17 2.07
CA LEU A 71 -5.58 -17.08 1.04
C LEU A 71 -6.29 -18.29 1.67
N GLU A 72 -5.77 -18.84 2.74
CA GLU A 72 -6.34 -19.97 3.49
C GLU A 72 -7.52 -19.56 4.41
N GLY A 73 -7.85 -18.28 4.44
CA GLY A 73 -9.02 -17.78 5.15
C GLY A 73 -8.76 -17.25 6.56
N THR A 74 -7.50 -17.14 6.98
CA THR A 74 -7.15 -16.40 8.20
C THR A 74 -7.49 -14.92 7.99
N ILE A 75 -8.15 -14.31 8.97
CA ILE A 75 -8.42 -12.87 8.98
C ILE A 75 -7.13 -12.15 9.36
N ILE A 76 -6.69 -11.20 8.54
CA ILE A 76 -5.47 -10.42 8.82
C ILE A 76 -5.82 -8.95 9.01
N ILE A 77 -5.48 -8.39 10.14
CA ILE A 77 -5.56 -6.97 10.46
C ILE A 77 -4.13 -6.37 10.41
N ASN A 78 -3.76 -5.59 9.42
CA ASN A 78 -4.47 -5.21 8.19
C ASN A 78 -4.25 -6.25 7.08
N ASN A 79 -5.22 -6.32 6.15
CA ASN A 79 -5.10 -7.21 5.01
C ASN A 79 -3.88 -6.86 4.14
N PRO A 80 -2.89 -7.79 3.99
CA PRO A 80 -1.62 -7.49 3.34
C PRO A 80 -1.72 -7.23 1.82
N PHE A 81 -2.83 -7.60 1.17
CA PHE A 81 -3.05 -7.33 -0.24
C PHE A 81 -3.47 -5.88 -0.49
N TRP A 82 -4.12 -5.23 0.51
CA TRP A 82 -4.55 -3.84 0.39
C TRP A 82 -3.40 -2.89 0.68
N TRP A 83 -2.89 -2.87 1.90
CA TRP A 83 -1.85 -1.92 2.29
C TRP A 83 -0.54 -2.09 1.50
N SER A 84 -0.24 -3.27 0.96
CA SER A 84 0.97 -3.48 0.16
C SER A 84 0.81 -3.13 -1.32
N ALA A 85 -0.38 -2.75 -1.74
CA ALA A 85 -0.69 -2.36 -3.11
C ALA A 85 -0.75 -0.84 -3.31
N ASP A 86 -0.78 -0.07 -2.24
CA ASP A 86 -0.82 1.39 -2.28
C ASP A 86 0.56 2.02 -1.99
N ASP A 87 0.67 3.28 -2.34
CA ASP A 87 1.80 4.15 -2.10
C ASP A 87 1.31 5.59 -1.84
N LYS A 88 2.19 6.46 -1.36
CA LYS A 88 1.79 7.83 -1.01
C LYS A 88 1.23 8.62 -2.19
N PHE A 89 1.76 8.45 -3.39
CA PHE A 89 1.29 9.20 -4.56
C PHE A 89 -0.08 8.71 -5.04
N PHE A 90 -0.29 7.39 -5.06
CA PHE A 90 -1.60 6.80 -5.30
C PHE A 90 -2.60 7.26 -4.24
N ASN A 91 -2.22 7.22 -2.96
CA ASN A 91 -3.08 7.64 -1.86
C ASN A 91 -3.54 9.09 -1.99
N TYR A 92 -2.66 10.04 -2.31
CA TYR A 92 -3.05 11.43 -2.55
C TYR A 92 -3.98 11.58 -3.76
N SER A 93 -3.71 10.82 -4.83
CA SER A 93 -4.55 10.83 -6.03
C SER A 93 -5.95 10.29 -5.73
N LEU A 94 -6.06 9.24 -4.93
CA LEU A 94 -7.33 8.68 -4.49
C LEU A 94 -8.06 9.63 -3.53
N ALA A 95 -7.39 10.15 -2.49
CA ALA A 95 -7.95 11.07 -1.51
C ALA A 95 -8.59 12.29 -2.20
N ARG A 96 -7.87 12.90 -3.16
CA ARG A 96 -8.40 14.00 -3.97
C ARG A 96 -9.70 13.62 -4.70
N LYS A 97 -9.78 12.41 -5.26
CA LYS A 97 -10.99 11.91 -5.94
C LYS A 97 -12.14 11.65 -4.97
N LEU A 98 -11.84 11.31 -3.74
CA LEU A 98 -12.83 11.12 -2.67
C LEU A 98 -13.29 12.44 -2.02
N GLY A 99 -12.72 13.58 -2.44
CA GLY A 99 -13.06 14.89 -1.89
C GLY A 99 -12.34 15.23 -0.59
N VAL A 100 -11.36 14.43 -0.18
CA VAL A 100 -10.48 14.73 0.95
C VAL A 100 -9.36 15.66 0.48
N ALA A 101 -9.15 16.74 1.22
CA ALA A 101 -8.10 17.70 0.89
C ALA A 101 -6.71 17.07 1.13
N VAL A 102 -5.82 17.25 0.17
CA VAL A 102 -4.42 16.84 0.24
C VAL A 102 -3.53 17.95 -0.32
N PRO A 103 -2.28 18.07 0.16
CA PRO A 103 -1.32 19.02 -0.42
C PRO A 103 -1.03 18.69 -1.88
N LYS A 104 -0.71 19.69 -2.68
CA LYS A 104 -0.22 19.49 -4.05
C LYS A 104 1.04 18.63 -4.01
N THR A 105 1.08 17.60 -4.83
CA THR A 105 2.17 16.62 -4.81
C THR A 105 2.59 16.25 -6.22
N VAL A 106 3.90 16.18 -6.46
CA VAL A 106 4.53 15.71 -7.71
C VAL A 106 5.34 14.47 -7.40
N LEU A 107 5.19 13.43 -8.21
CA LEU A 107 6.06 12.25 -8.18
C LEU A 107 7.31 12.54 -9.00
N LEU A 108 8.49 12.35 -8.41
CA LEU A 108 9.78 12.53 -9.05
C LEU A 108 10.37 11.17 -9.40
N PRO A 109 10.90 10.97 -10.63
CA PRO A 109 11.62 9.74 -10.97
C PRO A 109 12.84 9.58 -10.06
N GLN A 110 13.40 8.37 -10.03
CA GLN A 110 14.65 8.12 -9.33
C GLN A 110 15.81 8.92 -9.98
N LYS A 111 16.74 9.42 -9.17
CA LYS A 111 17.97 10.03 -9.67
C LYS A 111 18.86 9.00 -10.32
N ASP A 112 19.02 7.84 -9.68
CA ASP A 112 19.79 6.71 -10.15
C ASP A 112 18.91 5.47 -10.24
N TYR A 113 19.34 4.49 -11.02
CA TYR A 113 18.64 3.23 -11.20
C TYR A 113 19.53 2.05 -10.82
N ILE A 114 18.88 0.97 -10.38
CA ILE A 114 19.58 -0.27 -10.03
C ILE A 114 20.30 -0.86 -11.25
N THR A 115 21.35 -1.65 -11.01
CA THR A 115 22.09 -2.35 -12.06
C THR A 115 21.15 -3.16 -12.96
N GLY A 116 21.29 -2.99 -14.25
CA GLY A 116 20.44 -3.62 -15.28
C GLY A 116 19.34 -2.73 -15.85
N ILE A 117 19.05 -1.60 -15.22
CA ILE A 117 18.22 -0.54 -15.84
C ILE A 117 19.17 0.39 -16.61
N VAL A 118 18.97 0.46 -17.89
CA VAL A 118 19.80 1.25 -18.83
C VAL A 118 18.93 2.30 -19.54
N SER A 119 19.55 3.21 -20.27
CA SER A 119 18.83 4.29 -20.99
C SER A 119 17.70 3.77 -21.87
N GLU A 120 17.90 2.60 -22.49
CA GLU A 120 16.88 1.95 -23.32
C GLU A 120 15.65 1.49 -22.52
N SER A 121 15.80 1.24 -21.21
CA SER A 121 14.70 0.94 -20.30
C SER A 121 13.87 2.19 -19.94
N LEU A 122 14.43 3.38 -20.14
CA LEU A 122 13.90 4.67 -19.72
C LEU A 122 13.34 5.51 -20.89
N ARG A 123 12.98 4.89 -22.00
CA ARG A 123 12.51 5.59 -23.22
C ARG A 123 11.27 6.44 -23.02
N ASN A 124 10.51 6.16 -21.98
CA ASN A 124 9.28 6.90 -21.63
C ASN A 124 9.51 7.98 -20.58
N LEU A 125 10.75 8.13 -20.09
CA LEU A 125 11.12 9.16 -19.15
C LEU A 125 11.47 10.45 -19.91
N GLU A 126 10.74 11.52 -19.60
CA GLU A 126 11.04 12.84 -20.11
C GLU A 126 12.16 13.48 -19.27
N PHE A 127 13.24 13.89 -19.94
CA PHE A 127 14.41 14.44 -19.26
C PHE A 127 15.07 15.52 -20.13
N PRO A 128 15.60 16.63 -19.55
CA PRO A 128 15.62 16.98 -18.12
C PRO A 128 14.22 17.32 -17.58
N LEU A 129 14.05 17.18 -16.26
CA LEU A 129 12.82 17.58 -15.60
C LEU A 129 12.64 19.11 -15.67
N ASP A 130 11.40 19.55 -15.86
CA ASP A 130 11.05 20.97 -15.74
C ASP A 130 10.91 21.33 -14.26
N TRP A 131 12.03 21.57 -13.62
CA TRP A 131 12.10 21.90 -12.19
C TRP A 131 11.33 23.16 -11.84
N GLN A 132 11.29 24.16 -12.73
CA GLN A 132 10.56 25.38 -12.48
C GLN A 132 9.04 25.11 -12.46
N ALA A 133 8.53 24.38 -13.43
CA ALA A 133 7.11 24.02 -13.45
C ALA A 133 6.72 23.15 -12.23
N ILE A 134 7.61 22.29 -11.75
CA ILE A 134 7.39 21.48 -10.54
C ILE A 134 7.24 22.39 -9.33
N VAL A 135 8.14 23.34 -9.14
CA VAL A 135 8.12 24.30 -8.03
C VAL A 135 6.94 25.26 -8.13
N ASP A 136 6.61 25.72 -9.34
CA ASP A 136 5.46 26.60 -9.56
C ASP A 136 4.13 25.90 -9.17
N TYR A 137 4.08 24.57 -9.31
CA TYR A 137 2.90 23.79 -8.92
C TYR A 137 2.84 23.54 -7.41
N THR A 138 3.94 23.09 -6.78
CA THR A 138 3.95 22.74 -5.34
C THR A 138 4.11 23.96 -4.45
N GLY A 139 4.76 25.02 -4.94
CA GLY A 139 5.24 26.13 -4.11
C GLY A 139 6.51 25.77 -3.32
N LEU A 140 7.04 26.78 -2.65
CA LEU A 140 8.15 26.67 -1.69
C LEU A 140 7.78 27.45 -0.42
N PRO A 141 8.17 26.96 0.78
CA PRO A 141 8.90 25.71 0.99
C PRO A 141 8.06 24.49 0.65
N ALA A 142 8.75 23.36 0.34
CA ALA A 142 8.12 22.08 0.03
C ALA A 142 8.76 20.95 0.83
N ILE A 143 8.09 19.80 0.91
CA ILE A 143 8.61 18.60 1.57
C ILE A 143 8.93 17.57 0.48
N MET A 144 10.18 17.14 0.43
CA MET A 144 10.61 16.00 -0.37
C MET A 144 10.68 14.76 0.50
N LYS A 145 10.01 13.68 0.10
CA LYS A 145 9.95 12.42 0.84
C LYS A 145 9.79 11.24 -0.11
N PRO A 146 10.24 10.02 0.28
CA PRO A 146 10.00 8.82 -0.52
C PRO A 146 8.49 8.58 -0.75
N PHE A 147 8.16 8.05 -1.94
CA PHE A 147 6.76 7.70 -2.27
C PHE A 147 6.24 6.55 -1.41
N ASP A 148 7.13 5.73 -0.86
CA ASP A 148 6.87 4.61 0.04
C ASP A 148 7.66 4.76 1.36
N GLY A 149 7.41 3.87 2.32
CA GLY A 149 8.08 3.88 3.61
C GLY A 149 7.52 4.91 4.61
N GLY A 150 8.20 5.06 5.75
CA GLY A 150 7.78 5.90 6.87
C GLY A 150 8.90 6.17 7.87
N GLY A 151 8.52 6.66 9.07
CA GLY A 151 9.48 6.92 10.16
C GLY A 151 10.43 8.08 9.89
N TRP A 152 10.01 9.08 9.14
CA TRP A 152 10.77 10.29 8.82
C TRP A 152 12.11 10.05 8.10
N LYS A 153 12.32 8.87 7.53
CA LYS A 153 13.54 8.54 6.80
C LYS A 153 13.53 9.23 5.44
N ASN A 154 14.65 9.89 5.10
CA ASN A 154 14.87 10.60 3.83
C ASN A 154 13.78 11.66 3.54
N VAL A 155 13.31 12.35 4.59
CA VAL A 155 12.39 13.48 4.48
C VAL A 155 13.18 14.76 4.62
N SER A 156 13.11 15.67 3.62
CA SER A 156 13.79 16.95 3.59
C SER A 156 12.77 18.07 3.35
N ARG A 157 12.94 19.19 4.06
CA ARG A 157 12.27 20.45 3.74
C ARG A 157 13.19 21.25 2.84
N VAL A 158 12.71 21.66 1.68
CA VAL A 158 13.43 22.47 0.70
C VAL A 158 12.79 23.84 0.58
N ASN A 159 13.62 24.89 0.57
CA ASN A 159 13.17 26.29 0.62
C ASN A 159 13.49 27.03 -0.69
N SER A 160 14.33 26.46 -1.54
CA SER A 160 14.66 27.01 -2.84
C SER A 160 14.79 25.92 -3.91
N LEU A 161 14.82 26.33 -5.17
CA LEU A 161 15.05 25.42 -6.28
C LEU A 161 16.43 24.78 -6.21
N GLU A 162 17.43 25.54 -5.79
CA GLU A 162 18.81 25.04 -5.63
C GLU A 162 18.89 23.97 -4.55
N GLU A 163 18.23 24.18 -3.40
CA GLU A 163 18.13 23.17 -2.35
C GLU A 163 17.41 21.92 -2.84
N LEU A 164 16.30 22.08 -3.57
CA LEU A 164 15.55 20.95 -4.14
C LEU A 164 16.42 20.09 -5.04
N ILE A 165 17.18 20.69 -5.95
CA ILE A 165 18.06 19.96 -6.87
C ILE A 165 19.21 19.28 -6.11
N ALA A 166 19.80 19.97 -5.14
CA ALA A 166 20.87 19.42 -4.31
C ALA A 166 20.42 18.21 -3.49
N GLU A 167 19.23 18.27 -2.88
CA GLU A 167 18.64 17.17 -2.13
C GLU A 167 18.22 16.01 -3.05
N TYR A 168 17.63 16.30 -4.20
CA TYR A 168 17.27 15.29 -5.19
C TYR A 168 18.51 14.55 -5.69
N ASP A 169 19.63 15.22 -5.91
CA ASP A 169 20.87 14.60 -6.35
C ASP A 169 21.43 13.58 -5.34
N GLN A 170 21.00 13.63 -4.08
CA GLN A 170 21.40 12.69 -3.02
C GLN A 170 20.43 11.52 -2.85
N THR A 171 19.27 11.50 -3.54
CA THR A 171 18.25 10.47 -3.33
C THR A 171 18.62 9.08 -3.89
N GLY A 172 19.59 9.03 -4.81
CA GLY A 172 20.04 7.78 -5.42
C GLY A 172 18.89 7.02 -6.09
N THR A 173 18.64 5.79 -5.66
CA THR A 173 17.61 4.93 -6.24
C THR A 173 16.22 5.10 -5.63
N LEU A 174 16.01 6.07 -4.75
CA LEU A 174 14.70 6.33 -4.16
C LEU A 174 13.80 7.08 -5.13
N CYS A 175 12.58 6.60 -5.31
CA CYS A 175 11.53 7.35 -5.97
C CYS A 175 10.92 8.34 -4.96
N MET A 176 10.91 9.62 -5.30
CA MET A 176 10.55 10.68 -4.36
C MET A 176 9.22 11.35 -4.73
N THR A 177 8.57 11.94 -3.75
CA THR A 177 7.51 12.91 -3.95
C THR A 177 7.97 14.27 -3.45
N LEU A 178 7.64 15.33 -4.22
CA LEU A 178 7.70 16.72 -3.74
C LEU A 178 6.29 17.17 -3.40
N GLN A 179 6.09 17.61 -2.18
CA GLN A 179 4.79 17.97 -1.64
C GLN A 179 4.78 19.39 -1.10
N GLU A 180 3.71 20.14 -1.40
CA GLU A 180 3.42 21.44 -0.81
C GLU A 180 3.55 21.39 0.72
N PHE A 181 4.26 22.33 1.29
CA PHE A 181 4.35 22.48 2.75
C PHE A 181 3.11 23.22 3.26
N ILE A 182 2.34 22.58 4.11
CA ILE A 182 1.21 23.21 4.79
C ILE A 182 1.71 23.83 6.10
N ASP A 183 1.75 25.13 6.16
CA ASP A 183 2.08 25.89 7.39
C ASP A 183 0.83 25.90 8.29
N PHE A 184 0.67 24.84 9.06
CA PHE A 184 -0.55 24.53 9.78
C PHE A 184 -0.74 25.34 11.07
N ASP A 185 -2.00 25.61 11.38
CA ASP A 185 -2.45 26.20 12.64
C ASP A 185 -2.65 25.12 13.71
N GLN A 186 -3.18 23.96 13.30
CA GLN A 186 -3.40 22.79 14.15
C GLN A 186 -2.94 21.54 13.40
N PHE A 187 -2.49 20.54 14.15
CA PHE A 187 -2.12 19.24 13.58
C PHE A 187 -2.68 18.11 14.45
N VAL A 188 -3.29 17.13 13.81
CA VAL A 188 -3.83 15.96 14.49
C VAL A 188 -3.38 14.68 13.81
N ARG A 189 -3.20 13.66 14.60
CA ARG A 189 -3.02 12.28 14.16
C ARG A 189 -4.22 11.47 14.64
N CYS A 190 -4.95 10.87 13.71
CA CYS A 190 -6.21 10.21 14.03
C CYS A 190 -6.06 8.70 13.90
N TYR A 191 -6.24 7.95 14.99
CA TYR A 191 -6.44 6.52 14.90
C TYR A 191 -7.78 6.20 14.26
N CYS A 192 -7.78 5.16 13.41
CA CYS A 192 -9.00 4.55 12.90
C CYS A 192 -8.94 3.04 13.13
N VAL A 193 -9.93 2.49 13.80
CA VAL A 193 -10.04 1.06 14.10
C VAL A 193 -11.34 0.52 13.52
N GLY A 194 -11.23 -0.55 12.73
CA GLY A 194 -12.38 -1.19 12.08
C GLY A 194 -13.11 -0.33 11.07
N GLN A 195 -12.48 0.77 10.60
CA GLN A 195 -13.05 1.78 9.69
C GLN A 195 -14.21 2.59 10.30
N GLU A 196 -14.48 2.42 11.58
CA GLU A 196 -15.62 3.01 12.31
C GLU A 196 -15.18 3.86 13.50
N ASP A 197 -14.34 3.29 14.37
CA ASP A 197 -13.90 3.96 15.59
C ASP A 197 -12.74 4.90 15.30
N VAL A 198 -12.91 6.19 15.59
CA VAL A 198 -11.89 7.22 15.33
C VAL A 198 -11.55 7.95 16.62
N MET A 199 -10.25 8.02 16.92
CA MET A 199 -9.68 8.82 17.99
C MET A 199 -8.84 9.95 17.40
N ILE A 200 -9.27 11.18 17.64
CA ILE A 200 -8.51 12.39 17.27
C ILE A 200 -7.48 12.65 18.36
N MET A 201 -6.21 12.69 17.98
CA MET A 201 -5.09 12.96 18.88
C MET A 201 -4.39 14.24 18.45
N PRO A 202 -4.45 15.32 19.22
CA PRO A 202 -3.57 16.46 19.01
C PRO A 202 -2.11 16.02 18.98
N TYR A 203 -1.40 16.42 17.93
CA TYR A 203 -0.04 15.96 17.66
C TYR A 203 0.83 17.11 17.17
N ASP A 204 2.04 17.22 17.71
CA ASP A 204 3.02 18.21 17.25
C ASP A 204 4.21 17.51 16.57
N PRO A 205 4.26 17.47 15.23
CA PRO A 205 5.34 16.83 14.49
C PRO A 205 6.69 17.59 14.63
N ARG A 206 6.71 18.77 15.21
CA ARG A 206 7.93 19.56 15.46
C ARG A 206 8.67 19.11 16.72
N LYS A 207 8.01 18.33 17.58
CA LYS A 207 8.63 17.74 18.77
C LYS A 207 9.49 16.55 18.39
N PRO A 208 10.56 16.25 19.16
CA PRO A 208 11.41 15.10 18.87
C PRO A 208 10.62 13.79 18.80
N TYR A 209 10.93 12.97 17.81
CA TYR A 209 10.30 11.66 17.63
C TYR A 209 10.53 10.76 18.85
N LEU A 210 9.48 10.10 19.32
CA LEU A 210 9.46 9.23 20.51
C LEU A 210 9.81 9.94 21.85
N SER A 211 9.74 11.27 21.91
CA SER A 211 9.96 12.01 23.18
C SER A 211 8.82 11.83 24.20
N GLY A 212 7.67 11.30 23.76
CA GLY A 212 6.43 11.29 24.56
C GLY A 212 5.73 12.66 24.65
N GLU A 213 6.33 13.71 24.07
CA GLU A 213 5.79 15.07 24.08
C GLU A 213 4.99 15.43 22.83
N GLN A 214 4.97 14.52 21.84
CA GLN A 214 4.30 14.75 20.56
C GLN A 214 2.78 14.72 20.68
N TYR A 215 2.24 13.92 21.61
CA TYR A 215 0.81 13.76 21.83
C TYR A 215 0.35 14.56 23.04
N VAL A 216 -0.75 15.27 22.88
CA VAL A 216 -1.40 16.04 23.95
C VAL A 216 -2.83 15.59 24.09
N TYR A 217 -3.27 15.34 25.32
CA TYR A 217 -4.69 15.10 25.59
C TYR A 217 -5.42 16.42 25.77
N ASP A 218 -6.16 16.83 24.75
CA ASP A 218 -7.05 17.99 24.78
C ASP A 218 -8.35 17.66 24.00
N PRO A 219 -9.46 17.36 24.68
CA PRO A 219 -10.73 17.02 24.04
C PRO A 219 -11.38 18.20 23.29
N ASN A 220 -10.92 19.42 23.53
CA ASN A 220 -11.43 20.65 22.89
C ASN A 220 -10.46 21.24 21.86
N TYR A 221 -9.45 20.48 21.46
CA TYR A 221 -8.42 20.96 20.52
C TYR A 221 -8.98 21.38 19.17
N LEU A 222 -9.94 20.62 18.64
CA LEU A 222 -10.67 20.98 17.42
C LEU A 222 -12.08 21.48 17.75
N SER A 223 -12.61 22.36 16.91
CA SER A 223 -14.03 22.69 16.98
C SER A 223 -14.90 21.46 16.69
N PRO A 224 -16.18 21.43 17.15
CA PRO A 224 -17.08 20.33 16.82
C PRO A 224 -17.23 20.08 15.31
N GLU A 225 -17.32 21.14 14.51
CA GLU A 225 -17.48 21.07 13.05
C GLU A 225 -16.22 20.48 12.39
N MET A 226 -15.02 20.91 12.84
CA MET A 226 -13.75 20.36 12.36
C MET A 226 -13.60 18.90 12.77
N SER A 227 -13.97 18.53 13.97
CA SER A 227 -13.93 17.15 14.45
C SER A 227 -14.83 16.24 13.60
N VAL A 228 -16.04 16.66 13.27
CA VAL A 228 -16.96 15.91 12.39
C VAL A 228 -16.34 15.73 10.99
N ARG A 229 -15.73 16.78 10.43
CA ARG A 229 -15.09 16.74 9.13
C ARG A 229 -13.89 15.78 9.13
N VAL A 230 -13.00 15.89 10.12
CA VAL A 230 -11.83 15.02 10.26
C VAL A 230 -12.24 13.55 10.41
N VAL A 231 -13.22 13.25 11.27
CA VAL A 231 -13.74 11.87 11.45
C VAL A 231 -14.31 11.32 10.15
N HIS A 232 -15.07 12.13 9.40
CA HIS A 232 -15.58 11.72 8.09
C HIS A 232 -14.45 11.39 7.10
N ASP A 233 -13.46 12.27 6.99
CA ASP A 233 -12.35 12.11 6.06
C ASP A 233 -11.46 10.89 6.44
N VAL A 234 -11.22 10.64 7.73
CA VAL A 234 -10.54 9.45 8.24
C VAL A 234 -11.24 8.16 7.84
N ARG A 235 -12.56 8.08 8.12
CA ARG A 235 -13.37 6.90 7.77
C ARG A 235 -13.38 6.65 6.27
N THR A 236 -13.54 7.72 5.48
CA THR A 236 -13.54 7.66 4.03
C THR A 236 -12.23 7.09 3.49
N LEU A 237 -11.09 7.59 3.96
CA LEU A 237 -9.77 7.11 3.55
C LEU A 237 -9.54 5.66 3.96
N CYS A 238 -9.79 5.31 5.23
CA CYS A 238 -9.55 3.96 5.73
C CYS A 238 -10.44 2.92 5.03
N ALA A 239 -11.72 3.25 4.79
CA ALA A 239 -12.63 2.37 4.06
C ALA A 239 -12.21 2.19 2.59
N ALA A 240 -11.85 3.28 1.90
CA ALA A 240 -11.45 3.24 0.49
C ALA A 240 -10.13 2.50 0.25
N LEU A 241 -9.19 2.60 1.20
CA LEU A 241 -7.88 1.92 1.15
C LEU A 241 -7.91 0.51 1.76
N GLY A 242 -8.98 0.16 2.50
CA GLY A 242 -9.13 -1.16 3.12
C GLY A 242 -8.31 -1.35 4.41
N TYR A 243 -8.00 -0.27 5.14
CA TYR A 243 -7.32 -0.36 6.43
C TYR A 243 -8.31 -0.64 7.56
N ASP A 244 -8.10 -1.74 8.27
CA ASP A 244 -8.82 -2.04 9.53
C ASP A 244 -8.16 -1.34 10.75
N LEU A 245 -6.91 -0.97 10.63
CA LEU A 245 -6.16 -0.23 11.64
C LEU A 245 -5.19 0.73 10.94
N ASN A 246 -5.35 2.01 11.17
CA ASN A 246 -4.52 3.04 10.52
C ASN A 246 -4.40 4.27 11.40
N THR A 247 -3.45 5.15 11.10
CA THR A 247 -3.48 6.55 11.52
C THR A 247 -3.47 7.45 10.29
N VAL A 248 -4.26 8.52 10.37
CA VAL A 248 -4.33 9.58 9.37
C VAL A 248 -3.86 10.87 10.00
N GLU A 249 -2.87 11.51 9.40
CA GLU A 249 -2.34 12.79 9.86
C GLU A 249 -2.94 13.93 9.04
N PHE A 250 -3.44 14.96 9.76
CA PHE A 250 -3.97 16.17 9.14
C PHE A 250 -3.20 17.41 9.62
N ALA A 251 -2.72 18.18 8.65
CA ALA A 251 -2.32 19.56 8.85
C ALA A 251 -3.53 20.45 8.57
N ILE A 252 -3.99 21.20 9.57
CA ILE A 252 -5.18 22.05 9.45
C ILE A 252 -4.71 23.48 9.23
N LYS A 253 -5.13 24.07 8.11
CA LYS A 253 -4.78 25.43 7.70
C LYS A 253 -6.03 26.14 7.19
N ASP A 254 -6.31 27.33 7.71
CA ASP A 254 -7.44 28.16 7.30
C ASP A 254 -8.77 27.39 7.26
N GLY A 255 -9.01 26.52 8.25
CA GLY A 255 -10.20 25.69 8.37
C GLY A 255 -10.27 24.51 7.39
N VAL A 256 -9.18 24.17 6.70
CA VAL A 256 -9.10 23.01 5.79
C VAL A 256 -8.18 21.95 6.38
N PRO A 257 -8.66 20.71 6.66
CA PRO A 257 -7.84 19.60 7.09
C PRO A 257 -7.19 18.91 5.87
N TYR A 258 -5.90 19.15 5.67
CA TYR A 258 -5.12 18.49 4.62
C TYR A 258 -4.57 17.16 5.12
N ALA A 259 -4.94 16.04 4.52
CA ALA A 259 -4.37 14.74 4.84
C ALA A 259 -2.92 14.66 4.32
N ILE A 260 -1.97 14.53 5.27
CA ILE A 260 -0.52 14.58 5.00
C ILE A 260 0.10 13.20 4.88
N ASP A 261 -0.25 12.27 5.77
CA ASP A 261 0.22 10.89 5.77
C ASP A 261 -0.89 9.97 6.30
N PHE A 262 -1.19 8.91 5.57
CA PHE A 262 -2.26 7.99 5.92
C PHE A 262 -2.04 6.56 5.37
N MET A 263 -0.78 6.21 5.10
CA MET A 263 -0.33 4.85 4.81
C MET A 263 0.45 4.32 6.02
N ASN A 264 -0.26 3.85 7.03
CA ASN A 264 0.35 3.39 8.27
C ASN A 264 -0.27 2.06 8.74
N PRO A 265 0.18 0.90 8.18
CA PRO A 265 -0.40 -0.41 8.49
C PRO A 265 -0.16 -0.88 9.92
N ALA A 266 0.79 -0.29 10.63
CA ALA A 266 1.14 -0.61 12.02
C ALA A 266 1.40 0.66 12.82
N PRO A 267 0.34 1.48 13.07
CA PRO A 267 0.50 2.76 13.77
C PRO A 267 0.97 2.55 15.20
N ASP A 268 1.86 3.44 15.66
CA ASP A 268 2.43 3.39 17.00
C ASP A 268 1.35 3.47 18.09
N ALA A 269 1.37 2.52 19.01
CA ALA A 269 0.45 2.40 20.13
C ALA A 269 1.19 2.15 21.46
N GLU A 270 2.52 2.34 21.50
CA GLU A 270 3.31 2.11 22.69
C GLU A 270 2.98 3.11 23.80
N LEU A 271 2.84 2.61 25.04
CA LEU A 271 2.48 3.41 26.20
C LEU A 271 3.39 4.65 26.38
N GLN A 272 4.69 4.47 26.17
CA GLN A 272 5.67 5.53 26.34
C GLN A 272 5.58 6.61 25.25
N SER A 273 5.05 6.25 24.09
CA SER A 273 4.92 7.16 22.94
C SER A 273 3.59 7.93 22.97
N VAL A 274 2.47 7.21 23.09
CA VAL A 274 1.14 7.81 22.95
C VAL A 274 0.50 8.22 24.28
N GLY A 275 1.07 7.80 25.41
CA GLY A 275 0.54 8.03 26.75
C GLY A 275 -0.60 7.07 27.12
N GLU A 276 -0.93 7.05 28.43
CA GLU A 276 -1.83 6.08 29.02
C GLU A 276 -3.23 6.09 28.42
N PHE A 277 -3.78 7.29 28.19
CA PHE A 277 -5.12 7.45 27.66
C PHE A 277 -5.26 6.85 26.25
N TYR A 278 -4.40 7.24 25.31
CA TYR A 278 -4.47 6.77 23.93
C TYR A 278 -4.08 5.29 23.82
N HIS A 279 -3.07 4.85 24.59
CA HIS A 279 -2.70 3.44 24.67
C HIS A 279 -3.88 2.58 25.13
N GLY A 280 -4.59 2.99 26.19
CA GLY A 280 -5.76 2.29 26.71
C GLY A 280 -6.88 2.23 25.67
N TRP A 281 -7.18 3.37 25.04
CA TRP A 281 -8.24 3.44 24.02
C TRP A 281 -7.96 2.53 22.84
N VAL A 282 -6.74 2.60 22.26
CA VAL A 282 -6.41 1.78 21.08
C VAL A 282 -6.37 0.30 21.39
N THR A 283 -5.87 -0.08 22.57
CA THR A 283 -5.86 -1.47 23.02
C THR A 283 -7.29 -2.02 23.14
N GLU A 284 -8.20 -1.25 23.72
CA GLU A 284 -9.60 -1.64 23.84
C GLU A 284 -10.31 -1.69 22.49
N ALA A 285 -10.12 -0.69 21.63
CA ALA A 285 -10.73 -0.64 20.30
C ALA A 285 -10.26 -1.81 19.41
N VAL A 286 -8.97 -2.13 19.43
CA VAL A 286 -8.44 -3.27 18.66
C VAL A 286 -8.91 -4.61 19.25
N THR A 287 -9.02 -4.71 20.59
CA THR A 287 -9.62 -5.89 21.23
C THR A 287 -11.06 -6.09 20.75
N ASN A 288 -11.86 -5.04 20.75
CA ASN A 288 -13.25 -5.07 20.26
C ASN A 288 -13.30 -5.49 18.78
N LEU A 289 -12.41 -4.94 17.94
CA LEU A 289 -12.32 -5.31 16.54
C LEU A 289 -12.01 -6.81 16.36
N VAL A 290 -11.07 -7.36 17.14
CA VAL A 290 -10.73 -8.80 17.10
C VAL A 290 -11.97 -9.65 17.37
N PHE A 291 -12.71 -9.36 18.45
CA PHE A 291 -13.92 -10.12 18.78
C PHE A 291 -15.02 -9.93 17.73
N LYS A 292 -15.22 -8.71 17.22
CA LYS A 292 -16.16 -8.42 16.13
C LYS A 292 -15.83 -9.27 14.90
N ARG A 293 -14.58 -9.27 14.44
CA ARG A 293 -14.13 -10.04 13.27
C ARG A 293 -14.22 -11.56 13.46
N LEU A 294 -14.06 -12.08 14.67
CA LEU A 294 -14.18 -13.51 14.95
C LEU A 294 -15.65 -13.99 15.10
N SER A 295 -16.58 -13.11 15.47
CA SER A 295 -17.99 -13.45 15.71
C SER A 295 -18.89 -13.22 14.50
N GLU A 296 -18.62 -12.22 13.70
CA GLU A 296 -19.39 -11.90 12.51
C GLU A 296 -18.93 -12.77 11.33
N PRO A 297 -19.87 -13.36 10.54
CA PRO A 297 -19.53 -13.92 9.26
C PRO A 297 -19.16 -12.74 8.33
N THR A 298 -17.92 -12.33 8.39
CA THR A 298 -17.39 -11.31 7.49
C THR A 298 -17.50 -11.84 6.07
N GLU A 299 -18.14 -11.06 5.18
CA GLU A 299 -17.91 -11.25 3.76
C GLU A 299 -16.40 -11.22 3.54
N ARG A 300 -15.82 -12.36 3.19
CA ARG A 300 -14.40 -12.42 2.88
C ARG A 300 -14.12 -11.40 1.78
N PRO A 301 -13.03 -10.63 1.86
CA PRO A 301 -12.62 -9.78 0.76
C PRO A 301 -12.62 -10.63 -0.52
N ARG A 302 -13.31 -10.20 -1.55
CA ARG A 302 -13.34 -10.93 -2.82
C ARG A 302 -12.02 -10.66 -3.55
N TYR A 303 -11.19 -11.69 -3.61
CA TYR A 303 -9.97 -11.65 -4.40
C TYR A 303 -10.25 -12.10 -5.83
N ARG A 304 -9.44 -11.64 -6.79
CA ARG A 304 -9.60 -12.01 -8.20
C ARG A 304 -9.53 -13.53 -8.44
N TRP A 305 -8.75 -14.24 -7.64
CA TRP A 305 -8.61 -15.70 -7.75
C TRP A 305 -9.76 -16.50 -7.16
N ASP A 306 -10.62 -15.92 -6.35
CA ASP A 306 -11.77 -16.63 -5.74
C ASP A 306 -12.69 -17.25 -6.82
N ALA A 307 -12.83 -16.56 -7.96
CA ALA A 307 -13.60 -17.07 -9.10
C ALA A 307 -13.00 -18.33 -9.75
N PHE A 308 -11.70 -18.58 -9.51
CA PHE A 308 -10.96 -19.71 -10.07
C PHE A 308 -10.72 -20.83 -9.07
N LEU A 309 -10.75 -20.55 -7.77
CA LEU A 309 -10.60 -21.55 -6.71
C LEU A 309 -11.83 -22.46 -6.58
N ASN A 310 -13.02 -21.95 -6.92
CA ASN A 310 -14.26 -22.69 -6.97
C ASN A 310 -14.89 -22.56 -8.37
N PRO A 311 -14.23 -23.09 -9.42
CA PRO A 311 -14.78 -22.98 -10.76
C PRO A 311 -16.12 -23.69 -10.84
N ALA A 312 -17.11 -23.03 -11.45
CA ALA A 312 -18.30 -23.74 -11.89
C ALA A 312 -17.87 -24.94 -12.77
N PRO A 313 -18.56 -26.11 -12.68
CA PRO A 313 -18.17 -27.27 -13.44
C PRO A 313 -18.03 -26.92 -14.93
N ILE A 314 -16.84 -27.20 -15.47
CA ILE A 314 -16.53 -26.91 -16.87
C ILE A 314 -17.51 -27.70 -17.71
N ARG A 315 -18.42 -27.04 -18.44
CA ARG A 315 -19.24 -27.70 -19.46
C ARG A 315 -18.29 -28.10 -20.57
N THR A 316 -17.98 -29.38 -20.64
CA THR A 316 -17.07 -30.00 -21.63
C THR A 316 -17.42 -29.66 -23.08
N GLU A 317 -18.71 -29.44 -23.37
CA GLU A 317 -19.23 -29.05 -24.70
C GLU A 317 -18.72 -27.62 -25.13
N ALA A 318 -18.54 -26.69 -24.18
CA ALA A 318 -18.08 -25.35 -24.50
C ALA A 318 -16.56 -25.28 -24.81
N VAL A 319 -15.78 -26.16 -24.21
CA VAL A 319 -14.34 -26.25 -24.46
C VAL A 319 -14.06 -26.89 -25.83
N ALA A 320 -14.79 -27.94 -26.17
CA ALA A 320 -14.67 -28.60 -27.48
C ALA A 320 -14.98 -27.64 -28.64
N SER A 321 -16.03 -26.83 -28.52
CA SER A 321 -16.41 -25.86 -29.55
C SER A 321 -15.40 -24.72 -29.72
N GLN A 322 -14.80 -24.23 -28.62
CA GLN A 322 -13.78 -23.18 -28.67
C GLN A 322 -12.44 -23.69 -29.25
N THR A 323 -12.08 -24.93 -28.95
CA THR A 323 -10.87 -25.56 -29.50
C THR A 323 -10.99 -25.81 -30.99
N GLU A 324 -12.18 -26.25 -31.46
CA GLU A 324 -12.45 -26.41 -32.88
C GLU A 324 -12.47 -25.08 -33.65
N GLN A 325 -13.02 -24.04 -33.04
CA GLN A 325 -13.05 -22.69 -33.63
C GLN A 325 -11.67 -22.08 -33.70
N ALA A 326 -10.82 -22.25 -32.67
CA ALA A 326 -9.42 -21.82 -32.67
C ALA A 326 -8.61 -22.60 -33.71
N ALA A 327 -8.81 -23.93 -33.85
CA ALA A 327 -8.13 -24.72 -34.86
C ALA A 327 -8.50 -24.31 -36.31
N ARG A 328 -9.76 -23.92 -36.56
CA ARG A 328 -10.20 -23.39 -37.86
C ARG A 328 -9.60 -22.00 -38.18
N THR A 329 -9.29 -21.20 -37.18
CA THR A 329 -8.74 -19.87 -37.35
C THR A 329 -7.22 -19.90 -37.62
N ILE A 330 -6.53 -20.96 -37.17
CA ILE A 330 -5.07 -21.13 -37.31
C ILE A 330 -4.70 -21.91 -38.59
N ALA A 331 -5.67 -22.62 -39.22
CA ALA A 331 -5.41 -23.35 -40.45
C ALA A 331 -5.02 -22.40 -41.60
N PRO A 332 -3.85 -22.53 -42.23
CA PRO A 332 -3.45 -21.65 -43.32
C PRO A 332 -4.40 -21.85 -44.52
N LYS A 333 -4.92 -20.77 -45.06
CA LYS A 333 -5.64 -20.79 -46.33
C LYS A 333 -4.67 -21.22 -47.42
N VAL A 334 -4.67 -22.51 -47.79
CA VAL A 334 -3.97 -23.00 -48.95
C VAL A 334 -4.72 -22.50 -50.18
N THR A 335 -4.31 -21.42 -50.72
CA THR A 335 -4.71 -20.94 -52.05
C THR A 335 -4.13 -21.89 -53.10
N ALA A 336 -4.95 -22.67 -53.72
CA ALA A 336 -4.56 -23.49 -54.89
C ALA A 336 -4.27 -22.57 -56.09
N GLU A 337 -3.02 -22.20 -56.27
CA GLU A 337 -2.56 -21.62 -57.52
C GLU A 337 -2.45 -22.73 -58.61
N LYS A 338 -3.33 -22.66 -59.61
CA LYS A 338 -3.21 -23.44 -60.85
C LYS A 338 -1.94 -23.03 -61.57
N LYS A 339 -0.91 -23.89 -61.55
CA LYS A 339 0.28 -23.76 -62.42
C LYS A 339 -0.12 -24.00 -63.86
N SER A 340 -0.13 -22.96 -64.65
CA SER A 340 -0.10 -23.01 -66.13
C SER A 340 1.29 -23.32 -66.60
N THR A 341 1.51 -24.50 -67.15
CA THR A 341 2.76 -24.88 -67.78
C THR A 341 2.89 -24.18 -69.12
N LYS A 342 3.74 -23.19 -69.22
CA LYS A 342 4.27 -22.72 -70.52
C LYS A 342 5.75 -23.10 -70.63
N ALA A 343 6.01 -24.04 -71.53
CA ALA A 343 7.35 -24.44 -71.92
C ALA A 343 8.18 -23.28 -72.48
N ARG A 344 9.35 -23.06 -71.90
CA ARG A 344 10.34 -22.09 -72.39
C ARG A 344 11.55 -22.85 -72.84
N LYS A 345 11.87 -22.69 -74.16
CA LYS A 345 13.05 -23.18 -74.84
C LYS A 345 14.31 -22.58 -74.24
N SER A 346 15.35 -23.43 -74.13
CA SER A 346 16.73 -23.07 -73.75
C SER A 346 17.46 -22.39 -74.87
N PRO A 347 18.32 -21.39 -74.65
CA PRO A 347 19.37 -20.97 -75.58
C PRO A 347 20.75 -21.53 -75.16
N PRO A 348 21.72 -21.55 -76.05
CA PRO A 348 22.90 -22.42 -75.98
C PRO A 348 24.09 -21.86 -75.19
N ARG A 349 24.93 -22.80 -74.75
CA ARG A 349 26.20 -22.57 -74.04
C ARG A 349 27.18 -21.80 -74.95
N SER A 350 27.88 -20.81 -74.46
CA SER A 350 29.14 -20.36 -74.94
C SER A 350 30.23 -20.49 -73.87
N ARG A 351 31.37 -20.95 -74.36
CA ARG A 351 32.56 -21.38 -73.62
C ARG A 351 33.37 -20.25 -73.02
N ALA A 352 34.09 -20.66 -72.03
CA ALA A 352 35.17 -20.07 -71.26
C ALA A 352 36.13 -19.15 -72.02
N LYS A 353 36.73 -18.24 -71.27
CA LYS A 353 38.18 -18.05 -71.24
C LYS A 353 38.66 -17.49 -69.92
N GLU A 354 39.67 -18.19 -69.41
CA GLU A 354 40.59 -17.78 -68.36
C GLU A 354 41.34 -16.48 -68.74
N ALA A 355 41.66 -15.72 -67.73
CA ALA A 355 43.04 -15.26 -67.44
C ALA A 355 43.05 -13.94 -66.71
N GLY A 356 43.88 -13.88 -65.64
CA GLY A 356 44.42 -12.68 -65.04
C GLY A 356 44.27 -12.71 -63.50
#